data_180d47aac77ee124345a4f550d26bf54
#
_entry.id   180d47aac77ee124345a4f550d26bf54
#
_cell.length_a   1.000
_cell.length_b   1.000
_cell.length_c   1.000
_cell.angle_alpha   90.00
_cell.angle_beta   90.00
_cell.angle_gamma   90.00
#
_symmetry.space_group_name_H-M   'P 1'
#
loop_
_entity.id
_entity.type
_entity.pdbx_description
1 polymer ?
#
loop_
_entity_poly.entity_id
_entity_poly.type
_entity_poly.pdbx_seq_one_letter_code
_entity_poly.pdbx_strand_id
1 'polypeptide(L)'
;EAGNTGASYYINVDISFLQAALSSKNIEDYTKESSKYENYVTLYLPKDKLVSSAKIYLGYGDFYVKNATFDTTNIKLDDGDFDANTLTANSGKLTFSYGDCDLQKASLGNISLTSKDGDLTVNELTLSGKTKIALSYGDAEITLNDSTKKVSGFDLATHYGTITASGLNGNKTLDEDDDVNTFQSDSKDGKTNLSIDSKDGDITVK
;
A
#
# COMPACT_ATOMS: atom_id res chain seq x y z
N GLU A 1 -19.00 -1.32 -32.32
CA GLU A 1 -18.60 -0.92 -30.96
C GLU A 1 -18.47 -2.18 -30.10
N ALA A 2 -17.25 -2.68 -29.93
CA ALA A 2 -16.97 -3.81 -29.05
C ALA A 2 -16.91 -3.28 -27.61
N GLY A 3 -17.91 -3.58 -26.81
CA GLY A 3 -17.92 -3.28 -25.39
C GLY A 3 -16.75 -3.95 -24.70
N ASN A 4 -15.93 -3.12 -24.00
CA ASN A 4 -14.83 -3.56 -23.18
C ASN A 4 -15.39 -4.25 -21.93
N THR A 5 -15.58 -5.56 -22.00
CA THR A 5 -15.91 -6.37 -20.83
C THR A 5 -14.66 -6.51 -19.98
N GLY A 6 -14.53 -5.65 -18.95
CA GLY A 6 -13.46 -5.76 -17.98
C GLY A 6 -13.42 -7.15 -17.36
N ALA A 7 -12.27 -7.81 -17.39
CA ALA A 7 -12.09 -9.09 -16.74
C ALA A 7 -11.93 -8.88 -15.24
N SER A 8 -12.74 -9.60 -14.45
CA SER A 8 -12.55 -9.67 -12.99
C SER A 8 -11.78 -10.94 -12.66
N TYR A 9 -10.68 -10.78 -11.94
CA TYR A 9 -9.87 -11.91 -11.46
C TYR A 9 -10.02 -12.00 -9.93
N TYR A 10 -10.41 -13.19 -9.47
CA TYR A 10 -10.46 -13.50 -8.05
C TYR A 10 -9.31 -14.47 -7.74
N ILE A 11 -8.37 -14.03 -6.92
CA ILE A 11 -7.32 -14.89 -6.40
C ILE A 11 -7.63 -15.09 -4.93
N ASN A 12 -8.07 -16.30 -4.58
CA ASN A 12 -8.18 -16.73 -3.21
C ASN A 12 -7.09 -17.79 -3.00
N VAL A 13 -5.95 -17.39 -2.44
CA VAL A 13 -4.89 -18.33 -2.08
C VAL A 13 -5.20 -18.80 -0.66
N ASP A 14 -5.91 -19.93 -0.55
CA ASP A 14 -6.12 -20.60 0.72
C ASP A 14 -4.93 -21.54 0.99
N ILE A 15 -3.96 -21.06 1.79
CA ILE A 15 -2.79 -21.84 2.18
C ILE A 15 -3.19 -23.04 3.05
N SER A 16 -4.37 -23.02 3.68
CA SER A 16 -4.89 -24.16 4.46
C SER A 16 -5.06 -25.40 3.59
N PHE A 17 -5.33 -25.25 2.30
CA PHE A 17 -5.38 -26.35 1.34
C PHE A 17 -4.00 -26.98 1.11
N LEU A 18 -2.93 -26.18 1.04
CA LEU A 18 -1.56 -26.68 0.93
C LEU A 18 -1.17 -27.42 2.21
N GLN A 19 -1.52 -26.93 3.38
CA GLN A 19 -1.30 -27.62 4.64
C GLN A 19 -2.11 -28.92 4.73
N ALA A 20 -3.36 -28.95 4.29
CA ALA A 20 -4.19 -30.16 4.24
C ALA A 20 -3.70 -31.17 3.19
N ALA A 21 -3.22 -30.73 2.04
CA ALA A 21 -2.63 -31.59 1.02
C ALA A 21 -1.28 -32.16 1.45
N LEU A 22 -0.50 -31.41 2.25
CA LEU A 22 0.77 -31.84 2.82
C LEU A 22 0.59 -32.78 4.02
N SER A 23 -0.51 -32.65 4.80
CA SER A 23 -0.80 -33.52 5.95
C SER A 23 -1.19 -34.95 5.56
N SER A 24 -1.50 -35.22 4.30
CA SER A 24 -1.86 -36.56 3.80
C SER A 24 -0.67 -37.39 3.29
N LYS A 25 0.53 -36.83 3.23
CA LYS A 25 1.77 -37.53 2.91
C LYS A 25 2.83 -37.22 3.96
N ASN A 26 3.46 -38.29 4.48
CA ASN A 26 4.51 -38.28 5.49
C ASN A 26 5.28 -36.96 5.61
N ILE A 27 4.95 -36.18 6.62
CA ILE A 27 5.51 -34.86 6.93
C ILE A 27 7.04 -34.92 7.13
N GLU A 28 7.61 -36.07 7.51
CA GLU A 28 9.05 -36.22 7.72
C GLU A 28 9.92 -36.08 6.47
N ASP A 29 9.40 -36.38 5.29
CA ASP A 29 10.15 -36.21 4.03
C ASP A 29 10.13 -34.76 3.53
N TYR A 30 9.09 -34.00 3.85
CA TYR A 30 8.96 -32.60 3.44
C TYR A 30 9.76 -31.63 4.31
N THR A 31 9.93 -31.92 5.60
CA THR A 31 10.69 -31.04 6.51
C THR A 31 12.19 -31.04 6.24
N LYS A 32 12.73 -32.05 5.56
CA LYS A 32 14.15 -32.10 5.14
C LYS A 32 14.43 -31.37 3.82
N GLU A 33 13.43 -31.17 2.98
CA GLU A 33 13.55 -30.48 1.69
C GLU A 33 12.92 -29.07 1.68
N SER A 34 12.13 -28.70 2.68
CA SER A 34 11.41 -27.43 2.74
C SER A 34 12.29 -26.17 2.79
N SER A 35 13.58 -26.34 3.11
CA SER A 35 14.54 -25.22 3.00
C SER A 35 14.98 -24.93 1.55
N LYS A 36 14.46 -25.64 0.56
CA LYS A 36 14.89 -25.56 -0.83
C LYS A 36 13.81 -25.09 -1.82
N TYR A 37 12.56 -25.01 -1.38
CA TYR A 37 11.43 -24.61 -2.23
C TYR A 37 10.67 -23.47 -1.59
N GLU A 38 10.87 -22.27 -2.11
CA GLU A 38 9.95 -21.16 -1.89
C GLU A 38 8.65 -21.49 -2.61
N ASN A 39 7.56 -21.64 -1.87
CA ASN A 39 6.23 -21.83 -2.44
C ASN A 39 5.71 -20.48 -2.90
N TYR A 40 5.64 -20.24 -4.19
CA TYR A 40 5.08 -19.02 -4.76
C TYR A 40 4.02 -19.35 -5.81
N VAL A 41 3.07 -18.44 -5.93
CA VAL A 41 2.06 -18.43 -7.00
C VAL A 41 2.33 -17.21 -7.87
N THR A 42 2.57 -17.43 -9.16
CA THR A 42 2.75 -16.34 -10.12
C THR A 42 1.50 -16.17 -10.96
N LEU A 43 0.91 -14.98 -10.92
CA LEU A 43 -0.18 -14.60 -11.78
C LEU A 43 0.34 -13.72 -12.92
N TYR A 44 0.15 -14.17 -14.15
CA TYR A 44 0.43 -13.38 -15.35
C TYR A 44 -0.83 -12.61 -15.77
N LEU A 45 -0.77 -11.30 -15.63
CA LEU A 45 -1.81 -10.40 -16.14
C LEU A 45 -1.47 -9.98 -17.58
N PRO A 46 -2.48 -9.77 -18.45
CA PRO A 46 -2.23 -9.19 -19.76
C PRO A 46 -1.54 -7.83 -19.63
N LYS A 47 -0.49 -7.63 -20.42
CA LYS A 47 0.27 -6.37 -20.42
C LYS A 47 -0.66 -5.19 -20.75
N ASP A 48 -0.49 -4.10 -20.00
CA ASP A 48 -1.21 -2.83 -20.20
C ASP A 48 -2.75 -2.96 -20.15
N LYS A 49 -3.26 -3.99 -19.47
CA LYS A 49 -4.70 -4.17 -19.28
C LYS A 49 -5.12 -3.70 -17.89
N LEU A 50 -6.21 -2.95 -17.88
CA LEU A 50 -6.91 -2.60 -16.65
C LEU A 50 -7.60 -3.85 -16.10
N VAL A 51 -7.28 -4.21 -14.87
CA VAL A 51 -8.02 -5.21 -14.10
C VAL A 51 -9.14 -4.49 -13.36
N SER A 52 -10.39 -4.77 -13.74
CA SER A 52 -11.55 -4.06 -13.19
C SER A 52 -11.72 -4.26 -11.69
N SER A 53 -11.34 -5.42 -11.16
CA SER A 53 -11.37 -5.69 -9.73
C SER A 53 -10.29 -6.68 -9.33
N ALA A 54 -9.51 -6.34 -8.30
CA ALA A 54 -8.54 -7.23 -7.66
C ALA A 54 -8.91 -7.39 -6.18
N LYS A 55 -9.13 -8.63 -5.75
CA LYS A 55 -9.33 -8.96 -4.33
C LYS A 55 -8.31 -10.02 -3.94
N ILE A 56 -7.37 -9.64 -3.07
CA ILE A 56 -6.24 -10.45 -2.66
C ILE A 56 -6.21 -10.50 -1.13
N TYR A 57 -6.10 -11.70 -0.59
CA TYR A 57 -5.92 -11.93 0.83
C TYR A 57 -4.80 -12.94 1.03
N LEU A 58 -3.78 -12.54 1.79
CA LEU A 58 -2.71 -13.42 2.25
C LEU A 58 -2.67 -13.37 3.79
N GLY A 59 -2.76 -14.55 4.42
CA GLY A 59 -2.58 -14.68 5.86
C GLY A 59 -1.10 -14.63 6.25
N TYR A 60 -0.24 -15.21 5.40
CA TYR A 60 1.21 -15.26 5.58
C TYR A 60 1.90 -15.20 4.23
N GLY A 61 3.06 -14.53 4.19
CA GLY A 61 3.93 -14.45 3.01
C GLY A 61 3.81 -13.15 2.24
N ASP A 62 4.80 -12.91 1.41
CA ASP A 62 4.97 -11.66 0.70
C ASP A 62 4.14 -11.58 -0.57
N PHE A 63 3.74 -10.38 -0.93
CA PHE A 63 3.04 -10.11 -2.17
C PHE A 63 3.83 -9.13 -3.04
N TYR A 64 4.30 -9.61 -4.17
CA TYR A 64 5.06 -8.81 -5.12
C TYR A 64 4.27 -8.49 -6.39
N VAL A 65 4.23 -7.21 -6.75
CA VAL A 65 3.63 -6.68 -7.98
C VAL A 65 4.70 -6.12 -8.90
N LYS A 66 4.97 -6.78 -10.02
CA LYS A 66 5.90 -6.22 -11.00
C LYS A 66 5.33 -5.01 -11.73
N ASN A 67 4.11 -5.16 -12.25
CA ASN A 67 3.38 -4.08 -12.94
C ASN A 67 1.90 -4.44 -12.99
N ALA A 68 1.05 -3.60 -12.41
CA ALA A 68 -0.39 -3.82 -12.46
C ALA A 68 -1.17 -2.51 -12.46
N THR A 69 -2.32 -2.53 -13.13
CA THR A 69 -3.32 -1.46 -13.11
C THR A 69 -4.64 -2.03 -12.67
N PHE A 70 -5.12 -1.58 -11.51
CA PHE A 70 -6.39 -1.99 -10.91
C PHE A 70 -7.37 -0.81 -10.91
N ASP A 71 -8.61 -1.04 -11.33
CA ASP A 71 -9.67 -0.06 -11.18
C ASP A 71 -10.19 -0.05 -9.74
N THR A 72 -10.53 -1.23 -9.23
CA THR A 72 -10.87 -1.40 -7.82
C THR A 72 -9.96 -2.45 -7.19
N THR A 73 -9.36 -2.13 -6.05
CA THR A 73 -8.47 -3.05 -5.35
C THR A 73 -8.89 -3.24 -3.89
N ASN A 74 -8.76 -4.49 -3.42
CA ASN A 74 -8.87 -4.83 -2.00
C ASN A 74 -7.78 -5.85 -1.69
N ILE A 75 -6.64 -5.36 -1.21
CA ILE A 75 -5.49 -6.18 -0.85
C ILE A 75 -5.37 -6.18 0.66
N LYS A 76 -5.29 -7.37 1.25
CA LYS A 76 -5.07 -7.56 2.67
C LYS A 76 -3.97 -8.58 2.89
N LEU A 77 -2.93 -8.17 3.63
CA LEU A 77 -1.87 -9.03 4.14
C LEU A 77 -1.91 -8.99 5.67
N ASP A 78 -1.95 -10.17 6.31
CA ASP A 78 -1.91 -10.24 7.77
C ASP A 78 -0.48 -10.36 8.30
N ASP A 79 0.43 -11.05 7.57
CA ASP A 79 1.85 -11.20 7.94
C ASP A 79 2.68 -11.40 6.66
N GLY A 80 3.56 -10.45 6.35
CA GLY A 80 4.40 -10.42 5.16
C GLY A 80 4.43 -9.07 4.46
N ASP A 81 5.39 -8.88 3.59
CA ASP A 81 5.65 -7.61 2.93
C ASP A 81 4.85 -7.44 1.64
N PHE A 82 4.56 -6.19 1.31
CA PHE A 82 3.96 -5.81 0.05
C PHE A 82 4.90 -4.96 -0.78
N ASP A 83 5.42 -5.54 -1.84
CA ASP A 83 6.33 -4.88 -2.78
C ASP A 83 5.67 -4.61 -4.12
N ALA A 84 5.84 -3.41 -4.67
CA ALA A 84 5.41 -3.11 -6.03
C ALA A 84 6.42 -2.26 -6.80
N ASN A 85 6.84 -2.73 -7.99
CA ASN A 85 7.65 -1.90 -8.88
C ASN A 85 6.81 -0.82 -9.56
N THR A 86 5.63 -1.18 -10.07
CA THR A 86 4.69 -0.22 -10.65
C THR A 86 3.27 -0.63 -10.31
N LEU A 87 2.58 0.22 -9.57
CA LEU A 87 1.20 0.01 -9.19
C LEU A 87 0.34 1.21 -9.58
N THR A 88 -0.70 0.98 -10.34
CA THR A 88 -1.79 1.94 -10.51
C THR A 88 -3.04 1.37 -9.86
N ALA A 89 -3.61 2.09 -8.90
CA ALA A 89 -4.84 1.71 -8.21
C ALA A 89 -5.80 2.91 -8.16
N ASN A 90 -6.89 2.83 -8.92
CA ASN A 90 -7.83 3.95 -9.04
C ASN A 90 -8.71 4.12 -7.79
N SER A 91 -9.10 3.01 -7.17
CA SER A 91 -9.90 3.05 -5.94
C SER A 91 -9.74 1.78 -5.11
N GLY A 92 -10.03 1.86 -3.81
CA GLY A 92 -10.12 0.67 -2.98
C GLY A 92 -9.37 0.74 -1.66
N LYS A 93 -8.97 -0.44 -1.18
CA LYS A 93 -8.32 -0.64 0.12
C LYS A 93 -7.04 -1.45 0.01
N LEU A 94 -6.02 -1.01 0.77
CA LEU A 94 -4.80 -1.75 1.07
C LEU A 94 -4.71 -1.87 2.59
N THR A 95 -4.58 -3.07 3.11
CA THR A 95 -4.58 -3.32 4.57
C THR A 95 -3.45 -4.26 4.92
N PHE A 96 -2.54 -3.81 5.77
CA PHE A 96 -1.38 -4.55 6.24
C PHE A 96 -1.42 -4.63 7.77
N SER A 97 -1.17 -5.80 8.33
CA SER A 97 -1.15 -5.97 9.79
C SER A 97 0.27 -6.01 10.32
N TYR A 98 1.14 -6.80 9.71
CA TYR A 98 2.56 -6.91 10.03
C TYR A 98 3.36 -7.03 8.74
N GLY A 99 4.43 -6.25 8.60
CA GLY A 99 5.28 -6.21 7.42
C GLY A 99 5.26 -4.87 6.71
N ASP A 100 6.26 -4.64 5.89
CA ASP A 100 6.49 -3.38 5.22
C ASP A 100 5.72 -3.26 3.90
N CYS A 101 5.51 -2.02 3.48
CA CYS A 101 4.90 -1.71 2.19
C CYS A 101 5.83 -0.85 1.36
N ASP A 102 6.47 -1.44 0.34
CA ASP A 102 7.43 -0.79 -0.53
C ASP A 102 6.89 -0.59 -1.96
N LEU A 103 6.64 0.66 -2.32
CA LEU A 103 6.15 1.03 -3.65
C LEU A 103 7.22 1.84 -4.40
N GLN A 104 7.82 1.28 -5.45
CA GLN A 104 8.82 2.01 -6.23
C GLN A 104 8.17 3.11 -7.06
N LYS A 105 7.04 2.81 -7.71
CA LYS A 105 6.25 3.77 -8.47
C LYS A 105 4.78 3.48 -8.28
N ALA A 106 4.06 4.43 -7.72
CA ALA A 106 2.64 4.30 -7.44
C ALA A 106 1.82 5.45 -8.04
N SER A 107 0.69 5.12 -8.65
CA SER A 107 -0.37 6.06 -9.01
C SER A 107 -1.62 5.69 -8.25
N LEU A 108 -1.95 6.47 -7.23
CA LEU A 108 -3.06 6.18 -6.33
C LEU A 108 -4.21 7.18 -6.53
N GLY A 109 -5.40 6.63 -6.68
CA GLY A 109 -6.64 7.39 -6.79
C GLY A 109 -7.34 7.52 -5.43
N ASN A 110 -8.56 7.00 -5.35
CA ASN A 110 -9.34 7.02 -4.11
C ASN A 110 -9.00 5.79 -3.25
N ILE A 111 -7.82 5.78 -2.66
CA ILE A 111 -7.27 4.66 -1.90
C ILE A 111 -7.34 4.94 -0.40
N SER A 112 -7.68 3.91 0.37
CA SER A 112 -7.50 3.86 1.82
C SER A 112 -6.45 2.79 2.13
N LEU A 113 -5.26 3.22 2.59
CA LEU A 113 -4.21 2.34 3.08
C LEU A 113 -4.20 2.35 4.60
N THR A 114 -4.13 1.19 5.20
CA THR A 114 -3.99 1.03 6.65
C THR A 114 -2.85 0.05 6.93
N SER A 115 -1.84 0.48 7.68
CA SER A 115 -0.81 -0.39 8.25
C SER A 115 -0.87 -0.36 9.76
N LYS A 116 -0.79 -1.53 10.38
CA LYS A 116 -0.81 -1.64 11.84
C LYS A 116 0.60 -1.65 12.41
N ASP A 117 1.53 -2.36 11.77
CA ASP A 117 2.92 -2.50 12.21
C ASP A 117 3.78 -2.75 10.96
N GLY A 118 4.73 -1.87 10.70
CA GLY A 118 5.58 -1.87 9.52
C GLY A 118 5.62 -0.52 8.81
N ASP A 119 6.68 -0.30 8.08
CA ASP A 119 6.97 0.96 7.41
C ASP A 119 6.29 1.06 6.05
N LEU A 120 6.00 2.29 5.65
CA LEU A 120 5.50 2.61 4.32
C LEU A 120 6.53 3.42 3.53
N THR A 121 7.07 2.85 2.48
CA THR A 121 7.97 3.55 1.56
C THR A 121 7.34 3.70 0.18
N VAL A 122 7.27 4.94 -0.33
CA VAL A 122 6.84 5.22 -1.71
C VAL A 122 7.86 6.11 -2.41
N ASN A 123 8.62 5.56 -3.35
CA ASN A 123 9.72 6.26 -4.00
C ASN A 123 9.27 7.25 -5.10
N GLU A 124 8.14 7.02 -5.75
CA GLU A 124 7.51 7.98 -6.67
C GLU A 124 5.99 7.86 -6.60
N LEU A 125 5.33 8.82 -5.94
CA LEU A 125 3.88 8.86 -5.81
C LEU A 125 3.24 9.88 -6.76
N THR A 126 2.27 9.43 -7.53
CA THR A 126 1.30 10.25 -8.26
C THR A 126 -0.06 10.13 -7.60
N LEU A 127 -0.72 11.24 -7.32
CA LEU A 127 -2.08 11.26 -6.80
C LEU A 127 -3.05 11.60 -7.93
N SER A 128 -4.01 10.70 -8.18
CA SER A 128 -5.11 10.89 -9.15
C SER A 128 -6.48 11.06 -8.49
N GLY A 129 -6.52 11.02 -7.16
CA GLY A 129 -7.73 11.16 -6.35
C GLY A 129 -7.38 11.48 -4.91
N LYS A 130 -8.23 11.02 -3.98
CA LYS A 130 -8.06 11.22 -2.55
C LYS A 130 -7.50 9.96 -1.90
N THR A 131 -6.22 9.99 -1.54
CA THR A 131 -5.54 8.90 -0.83
C THR A 131 -5.50 9.20 0.67
N LYS A 132 -5.93 8.22 1.48
CA LYS A 132 -5.84 8.25 2.94
C LYS A 132 -4.93 7.13 3.40
N ILE A 133 -4.01 7.45 4.29
CA ILE A 133 -3.06 6.52 4.90
C ILE A 133 -3.22 6.61 6.41
N ALA A 134 -3.40 5.48 7.07
CA ALA A 134 -3.44 5.38 8.52
C ALA A 134 -2.40 4.36 8.98
N LEU A 135 -1.46 4.81 9.81
CA LEU A 135 -0.42 3.99 10.41
C LEU A 135 -0.65 3.90 11.92
N SER A 136 -0.39 2.75 12.52
CA SER A 136 -0.42 2.65 13.99
C SER A 136 0.98 2.64 14.57
N TYR A 137 1.89 1.88 13.99
CA TYR A 137 3.31 1.83 14.34
C TYR A 137 4.11 1.72 13.04
N GLY A 138 5.18 2.49 12.91
CA GLY A 138 6.03 2.52 11.73
C GLY A 138 6.05 3.88 11.04
N ASP A 139 7.06 4.08 10.23
CA ASP A 139 7.33 5.34 9.56
C ASP A 139 6.70 5.40 8.17
N ALA A 140 6.40 6.61 7.69
CA ALA A 140 6.03 6.86 6.32
C ALA A 140 7.08 7.69 5.60
N GLU A 141 7.71 7.14 4.57
CA GLU A 141 8.60 7.88 3.68
C GLU A 141 8.00 7.94 2.26
N ILE A 142 7.57 9.12 1.83
CA ILE A 142 6.88 9.30 0.55
C ILE A 142 7.56 10.37 -0.29
N THR A 143 8.04 9.99 -1.46
CA THR A 143 8.52 10.93 -2.48
C THR A 143 7.42 11.16 -3.51
N LEU A 144 6.98 12.40 -3.63
CA LEU A 144 5.97 12.80 -4.61
C LEU A 144 6.62 13.14 -5.94
N ASN A 145 5.95 12.88 -7.05
CA ASN A 145 6.39 13.46 -8.31
C ASN A 145 6.10 14.98 -8.35
N ASP A 146 6.84 15.70 -9.18
CA ASP A 146 6.77 17.17 -9.23
C ASP A 146 5.41 17.72 -9.65
N SER A 147 4.65 16.98 -10.44
CA SER A 147 3.31 17.40 -10.84
C SER A 147 2.32 17.29 -9.67
N THR A 148 2.43 16.23 -8.88
CA THR A 148 1.63 16.00 -7.69
C THR A 148 1.90 17.07 -6.62
N LYS A 149 3.17 17.38 -6.34
CA LYS A 149 3.56 18.44 -5.39
C LYS A 149 2.90 19.79 -5.69
N LYS A 150 2.79 20.14 -6.97
CA LYS A 150 2.31 21.45 -7.41
C LYS A 150 0.80 21.65 -7.31
N VAL A 151 0.03 20.58 -7.27
CA VAL A 151 -1.43 20.65 -7.38
C VAL A 151 -2.18 20.07 -6.20
N SER A 152 -1.52 19.23 -5.40
CA SER A 152 -2.16 18.48 -4.33
C SER A 152 -2.19 19.24 -3.01
N GLY A 153 -3.23 19.00 -2.22
CA GLY A 153 -3.32 19.40 -0.82
C GLY A 153 -2.95 18.26 0.11
N PHE A 154 -2.38 18.59 1.25
CA PHE A 154 -1.82 17.64 2.22
C PHE A 154 -2.41 17.88 3.60
N ASP A 155 -2.70 16.79 4.32
CA ASP A 155 -3.14 16.79 5.70
C ASP A 155 -2.40 15.65 6.42
N LEU A 156 -1.31 16.00 7.11
CA LEU A 156 -0.42 15.04 7.76
C LEU A 156 -0.51 15.25 9.27
N ALA A 157 -0.64 14.18 10.01
CA ALA A 157 -0.66 14.19 11.48
C ALA A 157 0.10 12.98 12.03
N THR A 158 0.89 13.19 13.09
CA THR A 158 1.46 12.13 13.90
C THR A 158 1.36 12.47 15.37
N HIS A 159 1.04 11.48 16.22
CA HIS A 159 0.90 11.71 17.67
C HIS A 159 2.25 11.60 18.39
N TYR A 160 3.05 10.60 18.10
CA TYR A 160 4.37 10.40 18.75
C TYR A 160 5.44 10.25 17.67
N GLY A 161 5.73 11.36 16.97
CA GLY A 161 6.69 11.37 15.90
C GLY A 161 6.89 12.75 15.31
N THR A 162 7.69 12.84 14.26
CA THR A 162 7.99 14.09 13.57
C THR A 162 7.40 14.13 12.16
N ILE A 163 7.13 15.34 11.65
CA ILE A 163 6.74 15.52 10.26
C ILE A 163 7.82 16.31 9.53
N THR A 164 8.32 15.75 8.45
CA THR A 164 9.21 16.40 7.49
C THR A 164 8.51 16.54 6.14
N ALA A 165 8.14 17.78 5.77
CA ALA A 165 7.43 18.09 4.53
C ALA A 165 8.34 18.94 3.62
N SER A 166 9.25 18.28 2.88
CA SER A 166 10.28 18.96 2.09
C SER A 166 9.76 19.40 0.73
N GLY A 167 9.92 20.69 0.42
CA GLY A 167 9.49 21.27 -0.86
C GLY A 167 7.98 21.40 -1.00
N LEU A 168 7.24 21.24 0.10
CA LEU A 168 5.80 21.50 0.19
C LEU A 168 5.56 22.84 0.87
N ASN A 169 4.57 23.58 0.37
CA ASN A 169 4.13 24.81 1.02
C ASN A 169 2.95 24.48 1.93
N GLY A 170 3.05 24.84 3.21
CA GLY A 170 2.02 24.55 4.19
C GLY A 170 2.38 25.05 5.57
N ASN A 171 1.48 24.85 6.51
CA ASN A 171 1.62 25.25 7.90
C ASN A 171 1.90 24.00 8.75
N LYS A 172 3.00 24.02 9.49
CA LYS A 172 3.33 23.01 10.50
C LYS A 172 2.95 23.54 11.87
N THR A 173 2.27 22.74 12.65
CA THR A 173 1.96 23.02 14.05
C THR A 173 2.37 21.85 14.93
N LEU A 174 2.76 22.14 16.14
CA LEU A 174 3.03 21.17 17.20
C LEU A 174 2.09 21.51 18.36
N ASP A 175 1.31 20.54 18.78
CA ASP A 175 0.58 20.60 20.04
C ASP A 175 1.42 19.89 21.11
N GLU A 176 2.07 20.68 21.98
CA GLU A 176 2.98 20.16 23.00
C GLU A 176 2.23 19.44 24.14
N ASP A 177 0.94 19.72 24.33
CA ASP A 177 0.15 19.11 25.39
C ASP A 177 -0.28 17.67 25.01
N ASP A 178 -0.51 17.43 23.72
CA ASP A 178 -0.98 16.13 23.19
C ASP A 178 0.10 15.38 22.36
N ASP A 179 1.33 15.91 22.30
CA ASP A 179 2.43 15.37 21.46
C ASP A 179 2.04 15.19 19.98
N VAL A 180 1.16 16.06 19.44
CA VAL A 180 0.65 15.97 18.08
C VAL A 180 1.37 16.94 17.15
N ASN A 181 2.05 16.42 16.16
CA ASN A 181 2.57 17.19 15.04
C ASN A 181 1.59 17.16 13.87
N THR A 182 1.32 18.31 13.28
CA THR A 182 0.51 18.40 12.06
C THR A 182 1.18 19.23 10.98
N PHE A 183 0.89 18.91 9.72
CA PHE A 183 1.23 19.73 8.56
C PHE A 183 0.04 19.78 7.63
N GLN A 184 -0.40 20.99 7.28
CA GLN A 184 -1.53 21.19 6.40
C GLN A 184 -1.18 22.14 5.27
N SER A 185 -1.60 21.77 4.07
CA SER A 185 -1.52 22.63 2.89
C SER A 185 -2.75 22.47 2.03
N ASP A 186 -3.16 23.57 1.41
CA ASP A 186 -4.26 23.54 0.46
C ASP A 186 -3.77 23.23 -0.95
N SER A 187 -4.55 22.45 -1.69
CA SER A 187 -4.39 22.31 -3.13
C SER A 187 -4.89 23.54 -3.87
N LYS A 188 -4.60 23.63 -5.17
CA LYS A 188 -5.14 24.70 -6.03
C LYS A 188 -6.67 24.72 -6.10
N ASP A 189 -7.33 23.60 -5.86
CA ASP A 189 -8.78 23.47 -5.85
C ASP A 189 -9.38 23.39 -4.44
N GLY A 190 -8.57 23.66 -3.39
CA GLY A 190 -8.98 23.64 -1.99
C GLY A 190 -9.30 22.25 -1.43
N LYS A 191 -8.75 21.17 -2.04
CA LYS A 191 -9.01 19.80 -1.60
C LYS A 191 -7.76 19.14 -1.03
N THR A 192 -7.94 18.35 0.01
CA THR A 192 -6.90 17.43 0.49
C THR A 192 -6.85 16.21 -0.42
N ASN A 193 -5.69 15.95 -1.03
CA ASN A 193 -5.46 14.81 -1.90
C ASN A 193 -4.71 13.67 -1.19
N LEU A 194 -3.82 14.00 -0.25
CA LEU A 194 -3.12 13.05 0.60
C LEU A 194 -3.37 13.39 2.07
N SER A 195 -3.93 12.43 2.79
CA SER A 195 -4.06 12.50 4.25
C SER A 195 -3.29 11.35 4.86
N ILE A 196 -2.38 11.63 5.80
CA ILE A 196 -1.63 10.63 6.56
C ILE A 196 -1.87 10.90 8.03
N ASP A 197 -2.28 9.86 8.75
CA ASP A 197 -2.46 9.86 10.20
C ASP A 197 -1.63 8.70 10.77
N SER A 198 -0.60 9.03 11.55
CA SER A 198 0.21 8.05 12.29
C SER A 198 0.00 8.21 13.79
N LYS A 199 -0.13 7.09 14.50
CA LYS A 199 -0.17 7.11 15.97
C LYS A 199 1.22 7.18 16.57
N ASP A 200 2.17 6.42 15.98
CA ASP A 200 3.55 6.35 16.47
C ASP A 200 4.46 6.10 15.27
N GLY A 201 5.27 7.08 14.94
CA GLY A 201 6.19 7.04 13.81
C GLY A 201 6.32 8.39 13.10
N ASP A 202 7.41 8.51 12.37
CA ASP A 202 7.75 9.72 11.62
C ASP A 202 7.05 9.74 10.25
N ILE A 203 6.69 10.93 9.79
CA ILE A 203 6.14 11.15 8.45
C ILE A 203 7.09 12.04 7.66
N THR A 204 7.66 11.49 6.61
CA THR A 204 8.49 12.22 5.64
C THR A 204 7.81 12.27 4.29
N VAL A 205 7.48 13.47 3.81
CA VAL A 205 6.95 13.72 2.46
C VAL A 205 7.83 14.73 1.74
N LYS A 206 8.34 14.35 0.58
CA LYS A 206 9.32 15.16 -0.19
C LYS A 206 9.07 15.11 -1.70
#